data_34c227a6b5ec4c78475ff19737dd9056
#
_entry.id   34c227a6b5ec4c78475ff19737dd9056
#
_cell.length_a   1.000
_cell.length_b   1.000
_cell.length_c   1.000
_cell.angle_alpha   90.00
_cell.angle_beta   90.00
_cell.angle_gamma   90.00
#
_symmetry.space_group_name_H-M   'P 1'
#
loop_
_entity.id
_entity.type
_entity.pdbx_description
1 polymer ?
#
loop_
_entity_poly.entity_id
_entity_poly.type
_entity_poly.pdbx_seq_one_letter_code
_entity_poly.pdbx_strand_id
1 'polypeptide(L)'
;MVDSGLADFVLPELPDLELEIDEHHRHKDVYDHTLQVLDRAIALETDEEGPVPAPDLTLRLAALMHDVGKPRTRKFEPNGKVSFMHHDVVGAKMTKKRMRALHFDNHLIADVSALVQLHLRFHGYVDEPWTDAAVRRYVKDAGHLYHRLNRLTRADA
;
A
#
# COMPACT_ATOMS: atom_id res chain seq x y z
N MET A 1 -18.52 3.86 -2.69
CA MET A 1 -18.14 4.82 -1.60
C MET A 1 -17.66 6.15 -2.17
N VAL A 2 -16.78 6.17 -3.16
CA VAL A 2 -16.38 7.40 -3.88
C VAL A 2 -17.56 8.00 -4.63
N ASP A 3 -18.25 7.23 -5.48
CA ASP A 3 -19.41 7.70 -6.26
C ASP A 3 -20.58 8.29 -5.44
N SER A 4 -20.69 7.88 -4.18
CA SER A 4 -21.71 8.40 -3.26
C SER A 4 -21.28 9.65 -2.48
N GLY A 5 -20.03 10.12 -2.64
CA GLY A 5 -19.44 11.21 -1.87
C GLY A 5 -19.12 10.86 -0.41
N LEU A 6 -19.38 9.63 0.03
CA LEU A 6 -19.08 9.22 1.42
C LEU A 6 -17.58 9.20 1.70
N ALA A 7 -16.77 8.89 0.69
CA ALA A 7 -15.32 8.86 0.83
C ALA A 7 -14.75 10.22 1.24
N ASP A 8 -15.32 11.34 0.76
CA ASP A 8 -14.86 12.70 1.08
C ASP A 8 -14.88 13.00 2.58
N PHE A 9 -15.77 12.34 3.32
CA PHE A 9 -15.89 12.50 4.77
C PHE A 9 -15.08 11.49 5.58
N VAL A 10 -14.97 10.24 5.10
CA VAL A 10 -14.37 9.14 5.86
C VAL A 10 -12.92 8.92 5.44
N LEU A 11 -12.65 8.81 4.15
CA LEU A 11 -11.35 8.52 3.54
C LEU A 11 -11.10 9.41 2.33
N PRO A 12 -10.96 10.74 2.50
CA PRO A 12 -10.78 11.68 1.39
C PRO A 12 -9.50 11.41 0.59
N GLU A 13 -8.57 10.62 1.12
CA GLU A 13 -7.39 10.17 0.40
C GLU A 13 -7.72 9.27 -0.80
N LEU A 14 -8.88 8.59 -0.80
CA LEU A 14 -9.27 7.68 -1.89
C LEU A 14 -9.69 8.41 -3.18
N PRO A 15 -10.60 9.41 -3.15
CA PRO A 15 -10.89 10.18 -4.36
C PRO A 15 -9.66 10.90 -4.90
N ASP A 16 -8.71 11.30 -4.06
CA ASP A 16 -7.44 11.91 -4.50
C ASP A 16 -6.57 10.96 -5.35
N LEU A 17 -6.85 9.64 -5.34
CA LEU A 17 -6.14 8.63 -6.16
C LEU A 17 -6.63 8.57 -7.61
N GLU A 18 -7.71 9.24 -7.98
CA GLU A 18 -8.15 9.39 -9.37
C GLU A 18 -7.12 10.25 -10.14
N LEU A 19 -5.98 9.65 -10.41
CA LEU A 19 -4.87 10.24 -11.15
C LEU A 19 -4.87 9.66 -12.56
N GLU A 20 -4.96 10.48 -13.57
CA GLU A 20 -5.03 10.07 -14.98
C GLU A 20 -3.76 9.33 -15.48
N ILE A 21 -2.64 9.37 -14.74
CA ILE A 21 -1.35 8.82 -15.17
C ILE A 21 -0.68 8.07 -14.03
N ASP A 22 -0.44 6.77 -14.22
CA ASP A 22 0.43 5.93 -13.40
C ASP A 22 1.90 6.04 -13.86
N GLU A 23 2.85 5.80 -12.96
CA GLU A 23 4.31 5.81 -13.21
C GLU A 23 4.77 4.81 -14.29
N HIS A 24 3.99 3.76 -14.53
CA HIS A 24 4.26 2.72 -15.53
C HIS A 24 3.62 2.98 -16.89
N HIS A 25 3.02 4.16 -17.14
CA HIS A 25 2.32 4.50 -18.37
C HIS A 25 1.25 3.48 -18.82
N ARG A 26 0.70 2.69 -17.89
CA ARG A 26 -0.27 1.64 -18.20
C ARG A 26 -1.72 2.12 -18.24
N HIS A 27 -1.98 3.42 -18.27
CA HIS A 27 -3.31 4.01 -18.36
C HIS A 27 -4.32 3.51 -17.30
N LYS A 28 -3.82 2.94 -16.19
CA LYS A 28 -4.66 2.58 -15.07
C LYS A 28 -4.61 3.70 -14.06
N ASP A 29 -5.78 4.22 -13.72
CA ASP A 29 -5.94 5.12 -12.60
C ASP A 29 -5.41 4.44 -11.32
N VAL A 30 -4.69 5.17 -10.49
CA VAL A 30 -4.17 4.67 -9.21
C VAL A 30 -5.33 4.23 -8.30
N TYR A 31 -6.49 4.87 -8.42
CA TYR A 31 -7.70 4.44 -7.73
C TYR A 31 -8.15 3.04 -8.14
N ASP A 32 -8.29 2.79 -9.44
CA ASP A 32 -8.67 1.45 -9.96
C ASP A 32 -7.65 0.38 -9.58
N HIS A 33 -6.36 0.71 -9.64
CA HIS A 33 -5.30 -0.17 -9.17
C HIS A 33 -5.47 -0.51 -7.68
N THR A 34 -5.69 0.50 -6.84
CA THR A 34 -5.89 0.32 -5.41
C THR A 34 -7.06 -0.62 -5.09
N LEU A 35 -8.17 -0.52 -5.82
CA LEU A 35 -9.31 -1.43 -5.65
C LEU A 35 -8.95 -2.87 -6.07
N GLN A 36 -8.20 -3.04 -7.17
CA GLN A 36 -7.73 -4.36 -7.60
C GLN A 36 -6.76 -4.98 -6.57
N VAL A 37 -5.86 -4.18 -5.99
CA VAL A 37 -4.96 -4.63 -4.92
C VAL A 37 -5.76 -5.07 -3.69
N LEU A 38 -6.80 -4.34 -3.31
CA LEU A 38 -7.67 -4.73 -2.21
C LEU A 38 -8.37 -6.06 -2.47
N ASP A 39 -8.96 -6.26 -3.66
CA ASP A 39 -9.64 -7.51 -4.04
C ASP A 39 -8.67 -8.70 -4.03
N ARG A 40 -7.46 -8.53 -4.56
CA ARG A 40 -6.40 -9.55 -4.53
C ARG A 40 -5.94 -9.85 -3.11
N ALA A 41 -5.77 -8.83 -2.27
CA ALA A 41 -5.40 -9.01 -0.88
C ALA A 41 -6.44 -9.82 -0.12
N ILE A 42 -7.74 -9.57 -0.34
CA ILE A 42 -8.85 -10.35 0.22
C ILE A 42 -8.77 -11.82 -0.25
N ALA A 43 -8.50 -12.06 -1.53
CA ALA A 43 -8.37 -13.42 -2.07
C ALA A 43 -7.18 -14.18 -1.45
N LEU A 44 -6.11 -13.47 -1.09
CA LEU A 44 -4.89 -14.05 -0.49
C LEU A 44 -5.00 -14.30 1.03
N GLU A 45 -6.05 -13.83 1.71
CA GLU A 45 -6.20 -14.02 3.17
C GLU A 45 -6.25 -15.52 3.57
N THR A 46 -6.73 -16.36 2.68
CA THR A 46 -6.94 -17.80 2.93
C THR A 46 -5.90 -18.68 2.24
N ASP A 47 -4.82 -18.10 1.70
CA ASP A 47 -3.77 -18.89 1.09
C ASP A 47 -2.87 -19.60 2.13
N GLU A 48 -1.99 -20.50 1.66
CA GLU A 48 -1.13 -21.34 2.51
C GLU A 48 0.13 -20.62 3.02
N GLU A 49 0.34 -19.35 2.73
CA GLU A 49 1.60 -18.63 3.07
C GLU A 49 1.77 -18.30 4.56
N GLY A 50 0.95 -18.83 5.41
CA GLY A 50 1.07 -18.67 6.85
C GLY A 50 -0.16 -18.07 7.51
N PRO A 51 -0.20 -18.07 8.84
CA PRO A 51 -1.40 -17.72 9.58
C PRO A 51 -1.65 -16.21 9.53
N VAL A 52 -2.72 -15.82 8.86
CA VAL A 52 -3.36 -14.52 9.06
C VAL A 52 -4.83 -14.75 9.35
N PRO A 53 -5.45 -13.96 10.23
CA PRO A 53 -6.88 -14.08 10.47
C PRO A 53 -7.66 -13.66 9.22
N ALA A 54 -8.72 -14.39 8.90
CA ALA A 54 -9.68 -13.99 7.87
C ALA A 54 -11.03 -13.67 8.53
N PRO A 55 -11.62 -12.48 8.30
CA PRO A 55 -11.13 -11.35 7.50
C PRO A 55 -9.96 -10.61 8.18
N ASP A 56 -8.90 -10.31 7.44
CA ASP A 56 -7.73 -9.60 7.95
C ASP A 56 -7.84 -8.08 7.73
N LEU A 57 -8.39 -7.39 8.71
CA LEU A 57 -8.58 -5.94 8.62
C LEU A 57 -7.25 -5.19 8.42
N THR A 58 -6.15 -5.66 9.02
CA THR A 58 -4.82 -5.06 8.88
C THR A 58 -4.34 -5.08 7.42
N LEU A 59 -4.45 -6.25 6.77
CA LEU A 59 -4.08 -6.41 5.37
C LEU A 59 -4.97 -5.59 4.44
N ARG A 60 -6.30 -5.62 4.65
CA ARG A 60 -7.27 -4.88 3.84
C ARG A 60 -7.05 -3.37 3.90
N LEU A 61 -6.85 -2.83 5.11
CA LEU A 61 -6.55 -1.41 5.28
C LEU A 61 -5.19 -1.05 4.67
N ALA A 62 -4.17 -1.89 4.80
CA ALA A 62 -2.88 -1.65 4.17
C ALA A 62 -3.00 -1.64 2.63
N ALA A 63 -3.74 -2.57 2.04
CA ALA A 63 -4.01 -2.62 0.61
C ALA A 63 -4.76 -1.36 0.12
N LEU A 64 -5.75 -0.89 0.89
CA LEU A 64 -6.51 0.31 0.56
C LEU A 64 -5.67 1.59 0.67
N MET A 65 -4.68 1.62 1.55
CA MET A 65 -3.92 2.82 1.90
C MET A 65 -2.49 2.84 1.32
N HIS A 66 -2.03 1.77 0.64
CA HIS A 66 -0.62 1.66 0.24
C HIS A 66 -0.14 2.82 -0.64
N ASP A 67 -0.99 3.30 -1.52
CA ASP A 67 -0.70 4.31 -2.53
C ASP A 67 -1.22 5.73 -2.20
N VAL A 68 -1.83 5.96 -1.04
CA VAL A 68 -2.40 7.29 -0.68
C VAL A 68 -1.38 8.43 -0.65
N GLY A 69 -0.09 8.10 -0.66
CA GLY A 69 1.00 9.08 -0.76
C GLY A 69 1.24 9.59 -2.18
N LYS A 70 0.80 8.89 -3.23
CA LYS A 70 1.09 9.21 -4.65
C LYS A 70 0.64 10.62 -5.04
N PRO A 71 -0.59 11.09 -4.74
CA PRO A 71 -1.01 12.45 -5.12
C PRO A 71 -0.08 13.56 -4.60
N ARG A 72 0.45 13.39 -3.38
CA ARG A 72 1.32 14.38 -2.73
C ARG A 72 2.77 14.32 -3.17
N THR A 73 3.19 13.20 -3.75
CA THR A 73 4.57 12.99 -4.20
C THR A 73 4.71 13.02 -5.70
N ARG A 74 3.60 13.22 -6.42
CA ARG A 74 3.58 13.29 -7.88
C ARG A 74 4.47 14.41 -8.40
N LYS A 75 5.40 14.06 -9.29
CA LYS A 75 6.30 15.00 -9.96
C LYS A 75 6.37 14.69 -11.45
N PHE A 76 6.23 15.73 -12.25
CA PHE A 76 6.42 15.64 -13.70
C PHE A 76 7.90 15.87 -14.01
N GLU A 77 8.54 14.86 -14.56
CA GLU A 77 9.95 14.90 -14.92
C GLU A 77 10.15 15.56 -16.31
N PRO A 78 11.35 16.14 -16.60
CA PRO A 78 11.61 16.82 -17.87
C PRO A 78 11.44 15.95 -19.12
N ASN A 79 11.54 14.63 -18.97
CA ASN A 79 11.38 13.63 -20.05
C ASN A 79 9.90 13.21 -20.26
N GLY A 80 8.95 13.89 -19.62
CA GLY A 80 7.52 13.58 -19.71
C GLY A 80 7.05 12.43 -18.83
N LYS A 81 7.95 11.79 -18.06
CA LYS A 81 7.58 10.75 -17.09
C LYS A 81 7.00 11.37 -15.83
N VAL A 82 6.14 10.61 -15.16
CA VAL A 82 5.63 10.95 -13.83
C VAL A 82 6.34 10.06 -12.81
N SER A 83 6.81 10.64 -11.72
CA SER A 83 7.40 9.92 -10.59
C SER A 83 6.63 10.19 -9.30
N PHE A 84 6.71 9.22 -8.36
CA PHE A 84 6.05 9.29 -7.05
C PHE A 84 7.04 8.93 -5.93
N MET A 85 8.22 9.52 -5.99
CA MET A 85 9.30 9.22 -5.04
C MET A 85 8.87 9.40 -3.59
N HIS A 86 9.15 8.38 -2.76
CA HIS A 86 8.84 8.35 -1.32
C HIS A 86 7.34 8.37 -0.97
N HIS A 87 6.47 7.94 -1.90
CA HIS A 87 5.04 7.85 -1.60
C HIS A 87 4.73 6.84 -0.47
N ASP A 88 5.57 5.84 -0.28
CA ASP A 88 5.54 4.89 0.82
C ASP A 88 5.67 5.59 2.18
N VAL A 89 6.69 6.44 2.36
CA VAL A 89 6.92 7.19 3.61
C VAL A 89 5.86 8.25 3.85
N VAL A 90 5.46 8.97 2.81
CA VAL A 90 4.41 9.99 2.88
C VAL A 90 3.06 9.33 3.15
N GLY A 91 2.74 8.25 2.43
CA GLY A 91 1.53 7.46 2.60
C GLY A 91 1.41 6.89 4.01
N ALA A 92 2.48 6.32 4.58
CA ALA A 92 2.47 5.83 5.96
C ALA A 92 2.12 6.93 6.99
N LYS A 93 2.64 8.15 6.81
CA LYS A 93 2.30 9.28 7.67
C LYS A 93 0.83 9.72 7.51
N MET A 94 0.33 9.73 6.28
CA MET A 94 -1.07 10.05 5.98
C MET A 94 -2.01 9.00 6.57
N THR A 95 -1.72 7.72 6.37
CA THR A 95 -2.44 6.58 6.95
C THR A 95 -2.53 6.69 8.46
N LYS A 96 -1.40 6.91 9.14
CA LYS A 96 -1.36 7.08 10.59
C LYS A 96 -2.23 8.25 11.07
N LYS A 97 -2.20 9.38 10.36
CA LYS A 97 -3.02 10.55 10.69
C LYS A 97 -4.51 10.25 10.51
N ARG A 98 -4.88 9.62 9.38
CA ARG A 98 -6.28 9.29 9.06
C ARG A 98 -6.85 8.28 10.04
N MET A 99 -6.15 7.18 10.29
CA MET A 99 -6.61 6.14 11.21
C MET A 99 -6.77 6.64 12.65
N ARG A 100 -5.92 7.58 13.10
CA ARG A 100 -6.09 8.26 14.38
C ARG A 100 -7.37 9.09 14.41
N ALA A 101 -7.65 9.86 13.36
CA ALA A 101 -8.86 10.66 13.25
C ALA A 101 -10.14 9.79 13.24
N LEU A 102 -10.02 8.56 12.74
CA LEU A 102 -11.10 7.56 12.76
C LEU A 102 -11.15 6.72 14.04
N HIS A 103 -10.31 7.04 15.03
CA HIS A 103 -10.27 6.38 16.33
C HIS A 103 -9.98 4.86 16.30
N PHE A 104 -9.19 4.39 15.31
CA PHE A 104 -8.67 3.04 15.35
C PHE A 104 -7.69 2.85 16.53
N ASP A 105 -7.52 1.60 16.98
CA ASP A 105 -6.56 1.32 18.05
C ASP A 105 -5.09 1.52 17.60
N ASN A 106 -4.21 1.75 18.57
CA ASN A 106 -2.82 2.09 18.27
C ASN A 106 -2.01 0.95 17.64
N HIS A 107 -2.35 -0.31 17.93
CA HIS A 107 -1.65 -1.47 17.36
C HIS A 107 -2.02 -1.60 15.88
N LEU A 108 -3.30 -1.51 15.55
CA LEU A 108 -3.76 -1.53 14.16
C LEU A 108 -3.16 -0.37 13.36
N ILE A 109 -3.14 0.84 13.92
CA ILE A 109 -2.52 2.02 13.30
C ILE A 109 -1.03 1.78 13.02
N ALA A 110 -0.30 1.22 13.98
CA ALA A 110 1.12 0.93 13.83
C ALA A 110 1.37 -0.10 12.71
N ASP A 111 0.62 -1.21 12.73
CA ASP A 111 0.76 -2.31 11.78
C ASP A 111 0.42 -1.88 10.35
N VAL A 112 -0.72 -1.23 10.14
CA VAL A 112 -1.14 -0.75 8.81
C VAL A 112 -0.14 0.28 8.29
N SER A 113 0.28 1.24 9.13
CA SER A 113 1.26 2.26 8.70
C SER A 113 2.62 1.65 8.35
N ALA A 114 3.05 0.62 9.07
CA ALA A 114 4.29 -0.10 8.77
C ALA A 114 4.19 -0.86 7.44
N LEU A 115 3.07 -1.54 7.16
CA LEU A 115 2.83 -2.21 5.88
C LEU A 115 2.86 -1.22 4.72
N VAL A 116 2.18 -0.07 4.85
CA VAL A 116 2.22 1.00 3.84
C VAL A 116 3.64 1.50 3.61
N GLN A 117 4.45 1.66 4.67
CA GLN A 117 5.84 2.10 4.52
C GLN A 117 6.73 1.04 3.86
N LEU A 118 6.43 -0.23 4.04
CA LEU A 118 7.27 -1.34 3.59
C LEU A 118 6.87 -1.92 2.23
N HIS A 119 5.70 -1.55 1.66
CA HIS A 119 5.16 -2.23 0.48
C HIS A 119 6.12 -2.22 -0.72
N LEU A 120 6.92 -1.17 -0.89
CA LEU A 120 7.91 -1.08 -1.97
C LEU A 120 9.22 -1.85 -1.70
N ARG A 121 9.40 -2.43 -0.52
CA ARG A 121 10.65 -3.12 -0.18
C ARG A 121 10.97 -4.29 -1.10
N PHE A 122 9.96 -4.91 -1.67
CA PHE A 122 10.13 -6.01 -2.61
C PHE A 122 10.43 -5.54 -4.05
N HIS A 123 9.88 -4.41 -4.47
CA HIS A 123 10.02 -3.91 -5.86
C HIS A 123 11.47 -3.56 -6.26
N GLY A 124 12.32 -3.22 -5.32
CA GLY A 124 13.74 -2.95 -5.58
C GLY A 124 14.59 -4.20 -5.85
N TYR A 125 14.02 -5.41 -5.84
CA TYR A 125 14.72 -6.67 -5.96
C TYR A 125 14.29 -7.53 -7.15
N VAL A 126 13.44 -6.99 -8.03
CA VAL A 126 12.90 -7.75 -9.17
C VAL A 126 13.98 -8.02 -10.24
N ASP A 127 14.96 -7.14 -10.35
CA ASP A 127 15.96 -7.19 -11.43
C ASP A 127 17.27 -7.87 -11.02
N GLU A 128 17.50 -8.15 -9.75
CA GLU A 128 18.70 -8.82 -9.24
C GLU A 128 18.36 -9.94 -8.25
N PRO A 129 19.13 -11.07 -8.26
CA PRO A 129 18.89 -12.13 -7.29
C PRO A 129 19.12 -11.62 -5.85
N TRP A 130 18.17 -11.95 -4.98
CA TRP A 130 18.25 -11.58 -3.58
C TRP A 130 19.50 -12.15 -2.92
N THR A 131 20.31 -11.29 -2.35
CA THR A 131 21.40 -11.74 -1.46
C THR A 131 20.81 -12.17 -0.12
N ASP A 132 21.49 -13.10 0.57
CA ASP A 132 21.12 -13.50 1.94
C ASP A 132 20.97 -12.31 2.89
N ALA A 133 21.79 -11.27 2.71
CA ALA A 133 21.71 -10.05 3.51
C ALA A 133 20.43 -9.27 3.25
N ALA A 134 19.97 -9.22 1.99
CA ALA A 134 18.72 -8.58 1.60
C ALA A 134 17.51 -9.31 2.18
N VAL A 135 17.51 -10.66 2.08
CA VAL A 135 16.46 -11.51 2.66
C VAL A 135 16.38 -11.31 4.18
N ARG A 136 17.52 -11.38 4.87
CA ARG A 136 17.56 -11.17 6.33
C ARG A 136 17.06 -9.78 6.72
N ARG A 137 17.40 -8.74 5.94
CA ARG A 137 16.92 -7.38 6.20
C ARG A 137 15.42 -7.28 6.00
N TYR A 138 14.88 -7.83 4.92
CA TYR A 138 13.45 -7.85 4.65
C TYR A 138 12.67 -8.53 5.79
N VAL A 139 13.08 -9.74 6.19
CA VAL A 139 12.45 -10.48 7.29
C VAL A 139 12.53 -9.70 8.62
N LYS A 140 13.69 -9.08 8.90
CA LYS A 140 13.89 -8.26 10.10
C LYS A 140 12.99 -7.03 10.11
N ASP A 141 12.93 -6.30 8.98
CA ASP A 141 12.12 -5.08 8.86
C ASP A 141 10.61 -5.40 8.91
N ALA A 142 10.19 -6.51 8.32
CA ALA A 142 8.80 -6.97 8.35
C ALA A 142 8.35 -7.46 9.74
N GLY A 143 9.26 -8.15 10.48
CA GLY A 143 8.95 -8.69 11.79
C GLY A 143 7.68 -9.53 11.82
N HIS A 144 6.77 -9.26 12.76
CA HIS A 144 5.48 -9.95 12.87
C HIS A 144 4.52 -9.71 11.68
N LEU A 145 4.81 -8.71 10.85
CA LEU A 145 4.02 -8.40 9.66
C LEU A 145 4.46 -9.17 8.41
N TYR A 146 5.45 -10.05 8.51
CA TYR A 146 6.07 -10.74 7.37
C TYR A 146 5.03 -11.37 6.41
N HIS A 147 4.09 -12.16 6.93
CA HIS A 147 3.08 -12.82 6.10
C HIS A 147 2.11 -11.82 5.46
N ARG A 148 1.74 -10.75 6.16
CA ARG A 148 0.90 -9.68 5.61
C ARG A 148 1.63 -8.87 4.55
N LEU A 149 2.91 -8.57 4.77
CA LEU A 149 3.73 -7.84 3.81
C LEU A 149 3.91 -8.64 2.52
N ASN A 150 4.14 -9.95 2.60
CA ASN A 150 4.21 -10.82 1.42
C ASN A 150 2.90 -10.82 0.63
N ARG A 151 1.75 -10.93 1.31
CA ARG A 151 0.44 -10.87 0.67
C ARG A 151 0.17 -9.51 0.02
N LEU A 152 0.49 -8.43 0.72
CA LEU A 152 0.34 -7.08 0.18
C LEU A 152 1.19 -6.91 -1.09
N THR A 153 2.46 -7.31 -1.05
CA THR A 153 3.36 -7.23 -2.21
C THR A 153 2.87 -8.07 -3.40
N ARG A 154 2.34 -9.29 -3.14
CA ARG A 154 1.75 -10.13 -4.19
C ARG A 154 0.46 -9.55 -4.75
N ALA A 155 -0.34 -8.90 -3.93
CA ALA A 155 -1.57 -8.25 -4.36
C ALA A 155 -1.27 -7.03 -5.25
N ASP A 156 -0.21 -6.28 -4.95
CA ASP A 156 0.24 -5.08 -5.64
C ASP A 156 0.96 -5.39 -6.98
N ALA A 157 1.55 -6.59 -7.13
CA ALA A 157 2.19 -7.03 -8.37
C ALA A 157 1.18 -7.30 -9.49
#